data_9af68af3814be1dc0236ab8b10f6dd17
#
_entry.id   9af68af3814be1dc0236ab8b10f6dd17
#
_cell.length_a   1.000
_cell.length_b   1.000
_cell.length_c   1.000
_cell.angle_alpha   90.00
_cell.angle_beta   90.00
_cell.angle_gamma   90.00
#
_symmetry.space_group_name_H-M   'P 1'
#
loop_
_entity.id
_entity.type
_entity.pdbx_description
1 polymer ?
#
loop_
_entity_poly.entity_id
_entity_poly.type
_entity_poly.pdbx_seq_one_letter_code
_entity_poly.pdbx_strand_id
1 'polypeptide(L)'
;MKLAYDKLRVLVVDDQMLVRSLIVRTLRELGVAEDNVYQAVDGATAKRALDAKTVDIVLCDLQMEPINGMDLLKEIRCGMTLNASTLPFVFLSGHAEREVILLAARLHADGFVIKPPKPAELERHLLEAMSRQRPEPDPFAYCNIPTGTRHDKYLFSELIAEAAQRMDDDQTPVESMTLEQVKAGSILGADLRSQDGHLLLQRGAVITRTQLRVLREFGDRFGVTSMVLLRPHDGQG
;
A
#
# COMPACT_ATOMS: atom_id res chain seq x y z
N MET A 1 12.04 25.21 -0.37
CA MET A 1 11.54 24.90 1.00
C MET A 1 12.66 24.16 1.73
N LYS A 2 13.04 24.60 2.94
CA LYS A 2 14.07 23.88 3.72
C LYS A 2 13.40 22.73 4.46
N LEU A 3 13.81 21.49 4.22
CA LEU A 3 13.26 20.33 4.89
C LEU A 3 13.65 20.34 6.38
N ALA A 4 12.67 20.14 7.26
CA ALA A 4 12.91 20.01 8.70
C ALA A 4 13.24 18.55 9.01
N TYR A 5 14.51 18.18 8.89
CA TYR A 5 14.96 16.80 9.06
C TYR A 5 14.65 16.24 10.45
N ASP A 6 14.68 17.06 11.49
CA ASP A 6 14.38 16.69 12.88
C ASP A 6 12.95 16.15 13.08
N LYS A 7 12.02 16.54 12.19
CA LYS A 7 10.61 16.13 12.22
C LYS A 7 10.27 15.06 11.18
N LEU A 8 11.20 14.77 10.25
CA LEU A 8 10.97 13.84 9.16
C LEU A 8 10.94 12.39 9.68
N ARG A 9 9.84 11.69 9.45
CA ARG A 9 9.66 10.27 9.81
C ARG A 9 9.96 9.40 8.62
N VAL A 10 11.02 8.62 8.71
CA VAL A 10 11.55 7.80 7.62
C VAL A 10 11.40 6.32 7.96
N LEU A 11 10.82 5.55 7.05
CA LEU A 11 10.84 4.09 7.12
C LEU A 11 11.93 3.55 6.19
N VAL A 12 12.91 2.85 6.74
CA VAL A 12 14.00 2.18 6.00
C VAL A 12 13.69 0.69 5.95
N VAL A 13 13.57 0.15 4.74
CA VAL A 13 13.25 -1.25 4.48
C VAL A 13 14.35 -1.89 3.65
N ASP A 14 15.05 -2.88 4.21
CA ASP A 14 16.14 -3.60 3.53
C ASP A 14 16.40 -4.89 4.31
N ASP A 15 16.59 -6.02 3.68
CA ASP A 15 16.86 -7.30 4.34
C ASP A 15 18.29 -7.36 4.90
N GLN A 16 19.21 -6.57 4.35
CA GLN A 16 20.60 -6.52 4.76
C GLN A 16 20.83 -5.55 5.91
N MET A 17 21.10 -6.08 7.10
CA MET A 17 21.33 -5.29 8.31
C MET A 17 22.42 -4.21 8.15
N LEU A 18 23.51 -4.53 7.43
CA LEU A 18 24.60 -3.57 7.23
C LEU A 18 24.17 -2.38 6.37
N VAL A 19 23.38 -2.62 5.32
CA VAL A 19 22.85 -1.55 4.45
C VAL A 19 21.86 -0.69 5.23
N ARG A 20 20.94 -1.29 5.99
CA ARG A 20 20.03 -0.54 6.86
C ARG A 20 20.78 0.35 7.85
N SER A 21 21.80 -0.22 8.53
CA SER A 21 22.61 0.53 9.51
C SER A 21 23.33 1.72 8.89
N LEU A 22 23.85 1.56 7.66
CA LEU A 22 24.51 2.64 6.92
C LEU A 22 23.50 3.76 6.60
N ILE A 23 22.31 3.42 6.10
CA ILE A 23 21.26 4.39 5.77
C ILE A 23 20.80 5.13 7.02
N VAL A 24 20.52 4.41 8.11
CA VAL A 24 20.13 5.01 9.40
C VAL A 24 21.18 5.98 9.90
N ARG A 25 22.45 5.60 9.82
CA ARG A 25 23.56 6.49 10.18
C ARG A 25 23.56 7.76 9.31
N THR A 26 23.43 7.60 7.99
CA THR A 26 23.39 8.75 7.06
C THR A 26 22.21 9.67 7.35
N LEU A 27 21.01 9.14 7.64
CA LEU A 27 19.85 9.93 8.01
C LEU A 27 20.07 10.74 9.28
N ARG A 28 20.74 10.15 10.29
CA ARG A 28 21.11 10.86 11.52
C ARG A 28 22.14 11.97 11.26
N GLU A 29 23.12 11.72 10.41
CA GLU A 29 24.10 12.73 9.99
C GLU A 29 23.43 13.91 9.25
N LEU A 30 22.32 13.67 8.53
CA LEU A 30 21.48 14.71 7.92
C LEU A 30 20.58 15.43 8.91
N GLY A 31 20.47 14.96 10.16
CA GLY A 31 19.70 15.57 11.23
C GLY A 31 18.31 14.96 11.48
N VAL A 32 18.01 13.78 10.92
CA VAL A 32 16.79 13.05 11.25
C VAL A 32 16.87 12.52 12.68
N ALA A 33 15.84 12.81 13.49
CA ALA A 33 15.81 12.34 14.88
C ALA A 33 15.76 10.80 14.95
N GLU A 34 16.44 10.20 15.92
CA GLU A 34 16.53 8.74 16.06
C GLU A 34 15.15 8.09 16.18
N ASP A 35 14.26 8.66 16.98
CA ASP A 35 12.91 8.16 17.20
C ASP A 35 12.01 8.25 15.94
N ASN A 36 12.43 8.98 14.93
CA ASN A 36 11.74 9.15 13.67
C ASN A 36 12.27 8.24 12.55
N VAL A 37 13.27 7.40 12.81
CA VAL A 37 13.78 6.42 11.87
C VAL A 37 13.25 5.04 12.21
N TYR A 38 12.29 4.57 11.45
CA TYR A 38 11.72 3.23 11.57
C TYR A 38 12.45 2.26 10.66
N GLN A 39 12.57 1.01 11.06
CA GLN A 39 13.29 -0.02 10.29
C GLN A 39 12.41 -1.25 10.08
N ALA A 40 12.48 -1.83 8.90
CA ALA A 40 11.86 -3.09 8.55
C ALA A 40 12.85 -3.96 7.74
N VAL A 41 12.70 -5.26 7.84
CA VAL A 41 13.61 -6.24 7.18
C VAL A 41 13.03 -6.79 5.87
N ASP A 42 11.73 -6.60 5.65
CA ASP A 42 10.99 -7.05 4.47
C ASP A 42 9.71 -6.23 4.28
N GLY A 43 9.01 -6.43 3.17
CA GLY A 43 7.77 -5.73 2.89
C GLY A 43 6.64 -6.06 3.87
N ALA A 44 6.59 -7.26 4.45
CA ALA A 44 5.56 -7.63 5.41
C ALA A 44 5.74 -6.89 6.76
N THR A 45 6.97 -6.78 7.23
CA THR A 45 7.31 -5.98 8.42
C THR A 45 7.13 -4.49 8.16
N ALA A 46 7.46 -4.00 6.96
CA ALA A 46 7.23 -2.63 6.53
C ALA A 46 5.74 -2.28 6.54
N LYS A 47 4.88 -3.16 6.03
CA LYS A 47 3.42 -2.96 6.05
C LYS A 47 2.90 -2.83 7.49
N ARG A 48 3.31 -3.71 8.40
CA ARG A 48 2.95 -3.60 9.82
C ARG A 48 3.42 -2.27 10.43
N ALA A 49 4.61 -1.81 10.07
CA ALA A 49 5.12 -0.52 10.53
C ALA A 49 4.26 0.65 9.98
N LEU A 50 3.87 0.60 8.70
CA LEU A 50 2.99 1.58 8.06
C LEU A 50 1.57 1.59 8.64
N ASP A 51 1.09 0.47 9.16
CA ASP A 51 -0.21 0.38 9.84
C ASP A 51 -0.15 0.86 11.30
N ALA A 52 1.04 0.88 11.91
CA ALA A 52 1.24 1.28 13.29
C ALA A 52 1.77 2.72 13.45
N LYS A 53 2.44 3.25 12.44
CA LYS A 53 3.17 4.53 12.51
C LYS A 53 2.81 5.43 11.33
N THR A 54 2.77 6.72 11.58
CA THR A 54 2.74 7.72 10.50
C THR A 54 4.15 7.90 9.95
N VAL A 55 4.31 7.76 8.65
CA VAL A 55 5.58 7.85 7.90
C VAL A 55 5.46 8.96 6.87
N ASP A 56 6.52 9.73 6.67
CA ASP A 56 6.57 10.81 5.69
C ASP A 56 7.25 10.37 4.39
N ILE A 57 8.17 9.40 4.46
CA ILE A 57 8.86 8.82 3.29
C ILE A 57 9.34 7.40 3.58
N VAL A 58 9.31 6.55 2.56
CA VAL A 58 9.85 5.18 2.57
C VAL A 58 11.11 5.12 1.71
N LEU A 59 12.19 4.56 2.27
CA LEU A 59 13.40 4.14 1.57
C LEU A 59 13.42 2.62 1.56
N CYS A 60 13.23 1.99 0.41
CA CYS A 60 12.97 0.56 0.34
C CYS A 60 13.89 -0.15 -0.64
N ASP A 61 14.50 -1.25 -0.21
CA ASP A 61 15.14 -2.18 -1.12
C ASP A 61 14.12 -2.72 -2.12
N LEU A 62 14.58 -2.93 -3.33
CA LEU A 62 13.78 -3.52 -4.41
C LEU A 62 13.61 -5.04 -4.20
N GLN A 63 14.68 -5.73 -3.79
CA GLN A 63 14.75 -7.20 -3.73
C GLN A 63 14.71 -7.69 -2.29
N MET A 64 13.56 -8.18 -1.85
CA MET A 64 13.34 -8.76 -0.52
C MET A 64 12.32 -9.88 -0.62
N GLU A 65 12.28 -10.77 0.37
CA GLU A 65 11.25 -11.80 0.51
C GLU A 65 10.61 -11.73 1.92
N PRO A 66 9.34 -12.08 2.11
CA PRO A 66 8.37 -12.61 1.14
C PRO A 66 7.69 -11.54 0.27
N ILE A 67 7.70 -10.27 0.66
CA ILE A 67 7.14 -9.13 -0.07
C ILE A 67 8.29 -8.23 -0.49
N ASN A 68 8.48 -8.05 -1.79
CA ASN A 68 9.51 -7.18 -2.32
C ASN A 68 9.11 -5.70 -2.30
N GLY A 69 10.05 -4.80 -2.62
CA GLY A 69 9.80 -3.36 -2.60
C GLY A 69 8.75 -2.90 -3.61
N MET A 70 8.65 -3.57 -4.77
CA MET A 70 7.67 -3.23 -5.80
C MET A 70 6.23 -3.56 -5.34
N ASP A 71 6.06 -4.72 -4.73
CA ASP A 71 4.78 -5.14 -4.17
C ASP A 71 4.36 -4.24 -3.00
N LEU A 72 5.31 -3.88 -2.13
CA LEU A 72 5.05 -2.93 -1.04
C LEU A 72 4.59 -1.56 -1.58
N LEU A 73 5.27 -1.02 -2.61
CA LEU A 73 4.84 0.22 -3.26
C LEU A 73 3.43 0.10 -3.83
N LYS A 74 3.14 -1.00 -4.54
CA LYS A 74 1.80 -1.27 -5.07
C LYS A 74 0.74 -1.30 -3.97
N GLU A 75 0.99 -1.99 -2.85
CA GLU A 75 0.06 -2.02 -1.72
C GLU A 75 -0.20 -0.62 -1.14
N ILE A 76 0.83 0.21 -0.99
CA ILE A 76 0.68 1.60 -0.56
C ILE A 76 -0.20 2.37 -1.54
N ARG A 77 0.07 2.27 -2.85
CA ARG A 77 -0.69 2.97 -3.91
C ARG A 77 -2.14 2.50 -3.99
N CYS A 78 -2.39 1.21 -3.76
CA CYS A 78 -3.74 0.65 -3.67
C CYS A 78 -4.48 1.03 -2.35
N GLY A 79 -3.86 1.80 -1.46
CA GLY A 79 -4.46 2.21 -0.18
C GLY A 79 -4.54 1.08 0.85
N MET A 80 -3.70 0.04 0.71
CA MET A 80 -3.71 -1.15 1.58
C MET A 80 -2.86 -0.97 2.85
N THR A 81 -2.55 0.28 3.21
CA THR A 81 -1.88 0.66 4.47
C THR A 81 -2.62 1.83 5.11
N LEU A 82 -2.36 2.12 6.39
CA LEU A 82 -2.95 3.27 7.06
C LEU A 82 -2.29 4.62 6.72
N ASN A 83 -1.19 4.60 5.98
CA ASN A 83 -0.57 5.80 5.44
C ASN A 83 -1.21 6.20 4.09
N ALA A 84 -0.97 7.43 3.64
CA ALA A 84 -1.54 7.95 2.40
C ALA A 84 -1.04 7.17 1.17
N SER A 85 -1.91 6.95 0.18
CA SER A 85 -1.53 6.31 -1.09
C SER A 85 -0.49 7.12 -1.87
N THR A 86 -0.38 8.42 -1.58
CA THR A 86 0.64 9.34 -2.12
C THR A 86 1.95 9.35 -1.35
N LEU A 87 2.13 8.45 -0.35
CA LEU A 87 3.34 8.40 0.47
C LEU A 87 4.60 8.41 -0.42
N PRO A 88 5.55 9.35 -0.21
CA PRO A 88 6.84 9.37 -0.87
C PRO A 88 7.58 8.05 -0.76
N PHE A 89 8.06 7.53 -1.89
CA PHE A 89 8.70 6.22 -1.95
C PHE A 89 9.92 6.23 -2.87
N VAL A 90 11.08 5.93 -2.31
CA VAL A 90 12.36 5.87 -3.02
C VAL A 90 12.92 4.46 -2.91
N PHE A 91 13.27 3.87 -4.05
CA PHE A 91 13.93 2.58 -4.10
C PHE A 91 15.42 2.70 -3.80
N LEU A 92 15.92 1.69 -3.08
CA LEU A 92 17.34 1.41 -2.90
C LEU A 92 17.66 0.18 -3.75
N SER A 93 18.62 0.27 -4.66
CA SER A 93 18.91 -0.84 -5.55
C SER A 93 20.41 -0.95 -5.85
N GLY A 94 20.94 -2.16 -5.87
CA GLY A 94 22.30 -2.42 -6.36
C GLY A 94 22.41 -2.32 -7.88
N HIS A 95 21.33 -2.62 -8.57
CA HIS A 95 21.16 -2.51 -10.02
C HIS A 95 19.68 -2.48 -10.35
N ALA A 96 19.25 -1.60 -11.24
CA ALA A 96 17.88 -1.53 -11.67
C ALA A 96 17.80 -1.70 -13.19
N GLU A 97 17.19 -2.78 -13.63
CA GLU A 97 16.89 -3.03 -15.02
C GLU A 97 15.86 -2.01 -15.55
N ARG A 98 15.92 -1.70 -16.85
CA ARG A 98 15.03 -0.72 -17.47
C ARG A 98 13.55 -1.03 -17.23
N GLU A 99 13.17 -2.30 -17.29
CA GLU A 99 11.79 -2.76 -17.10
C GLU A 99 11.29 -2.48 -15.69
N VAL A 100 12.15 -2.70 -14.69
CA VAL A 100 11.88 -2.42 -13.28
C VAL A 100 11.67 -0.93 -13.04
N ILE A 101 12.51 -0.08 -13.67
CA ILE A 101 12.39 1.38 -13.58
C ILE A 101 11.07 1.85 -14.21
N LEU A 102 10.68 1.28 -15.37
CA LEU A 102 9.43 1.61 -16.01
C LEU A 102 8.22 1.18 -15.18
N LEU A 103 8.27 0.00 -14.56
CA LEU A 103 7.21 -0.47 -13.66
C LEU A 103 7.07 0.42 -12.43
N ALA A 104 8.19 0.77 -11.78
CA ALA A 104 8.21 1.68 -10.65
C ALA A 104 7.68 3.08 -11.01
N ALA A 105 7.98 3.57 -12.22
CA ALA A 105 7.44 4.84 -12.72
C ALA A 105 5.92 4.77 -12.91
N ARG A 106 5.37 3.64 -13.37
CA ARG A 106 3.91 3.43 -13.46
C ARG A 106 3.24 3.41 -12.09
N LEU A 107 3.94 2.94 -11.06
CA LEU A 107 3.50 2.98 -9.66
C LEU A 107 3.84 4.31 -8.96
N HIS A 108 4.31 5.31 -9.71
CA HIS A 108 4.71 6.62 -9.19
C HIS A 108 5.73 6.53 -8.05
N ALA A 109 6.78 5.71 -8.22
CA ALA A 109 7.97 5.81 -7.38
C ALA A 109 8.65 7.18 -7.55
N ASP A 110 9.26 7.69 -6.50
CA ASP A 110 9.85 9.03 -6.49
C ASP A 110 11.32 9.06 -6.87
N GLY A 111 11.99 7.92 -6.85
CA GLY A 111 13.38 7.81 -7.25
C GLY A 111 14.00 6.45 -7.00
N PHE A 112 15.25 6.36 -7.44
CA PHE A 112 16.14 5.21 -7.22
C PHE A 112 17.48 5.72 -6.70
N VAL A 113 17.95 5.14 -5.63
CA VAL A 113 19.28 5.37 -5.05
C VAL A 113 20.11 4.11 -5.21
N ILE A 114 21.30 4.23 -5.78
CA ILE A 114 22.20 3.09 -5.98
C ILE A 114 22.86 2.73 -4.65
N LYS A 115 22.86 1.44 -4.30
CA LYS A 115 23.55 0.91 -3.12
C LYS A 115 25.06 0.74 -3.38
N PRO A 116 25.96 1.09 -2.43
CA PRO A 116 25.68 1.76 -1.18
C PRO A 116 25.39 3.27 -1.39
N PRO A 117 24.36 3.83 -0.73
CA PRO A 117 23.97 5.22 -0.94
C PRO A 117 25.04 6.18 -0.44
N LYS A 118 25.37 7.17 -1.26
CA LYS A 118 26.22 8.29 -0.83
C LYS A 118 25.35 9.32 -0.10
N PRO A 119 25.83 9.95 1.01
CA PRO A 119 25.04 10.89 1.79
C PRO A 119 24.41 12.01 0.95
N ALA A 120 25.17 12.66 0.07
CA ALA A 120 24.65 13.72 -0.79
C ALA A 120 23.59 13.25 -1.81
N GLU A 121 23.71 12.01 -2.29
CA GLU A 121 22.73 11.40 -3.20
C GLU A 121 21.43 11.06 -2.46
N LEU A 122 21.54 10.49 -1.28
CA LEU A 122 20.40 10.20 -0.43
C LEU A 122 19.65 11.49 -0.07
N GLU A 123 20.37 12.53 0.35
CA GLU A 123 19.79 13.85 0.65
C GLU A 123 19.03 14.44 -0.54
N ARG A 124 19.64 14.41 -1.73
CA ARG A 124 19.02 14.90 -2.96
C ARG A 124 17.69 14.18 -3.24
N HIS A 125 17.67 12.85 -3.16
CA HIS A 125 16.44 12.06 -3.40
C HIS A 125 15.38 12.29 -2.34
N LEU A 126 15.75 12.48 -1.07
CA LEU A 126 14.81 12.87 -0.01
C LEU A 126 14.14 14.22 -0.33
N LEU A 127 14.93 15.23 -0.71
CA LEU A 127 14.42 16.56 -1.06
C LEU A 127 13.52 16.52 -2.30
N GLU A 128 13.93 15.80 -3.34
CA GLU A 128 13.15 15.63 -4.57
C GLU A 128 11.82 14.92 -4.30
N ALA A 129 11.85 13.80 -3.56
CA ALA A 129 10.66 13.02 -3.23
C ALA A 129 9.66 13.82 -2.36
N MET A 130 10.16 14.57 -1.37
CA MET A 130 9.32 15.38 -0.48
C MET A 130 8.75 16.63 -1.15
N SER A 131 9.39 17.15 -2.20
CA SER A 131 8.91 18.32 -2.94
C SER A 131 8.01 17.98 -4.13
N ARG A 132 7.95 16.71 -4.54
CA ARG A 132 7.22 16.29 -5.74
C ARG A 132 5.71 16.36 -5.50
N GLN A 133 5.01 17.06 -6.40
CA GLN A 133 3.56 16.95 -6.51
C GLN A 133 3.21 15.64 -7.22
N ARG A 134 2.35 14.83 -6.59
CA ARG A 134 1.86 13.58 -7.16
C ARG A 134 0.45 13.81 -7.71
N PRO A 135 0.07 13.08 -8.78
CA PRO A 135 -1.31 13.07 -9.21
C PRO A 135 -2.19 12.57 -8.05
N GLU A 136 -3.42 13.01 -8.06
CA GLU A 136 -4.40 12.47 -7.12
C GLU A 136 -4.50 10.94 -7.30
N PRO A 137 -4.38 10.16 -6.22
CA PRO A 137 -4.28 8.72 -6.34
C PRO A 137 -5.60 8.12 -6.81
N ASP A 138 -5.49 7.19 -7.76
CA ASP A 138 -6.55 6.25 -8.08
C ASP A 138 -6.11 4.85 -7.63
N PRO A 139 -6.47 4.41 -6.42
CA PRO A 139 -6.03 3.14 -5.88
C PRO A 139 -6.36 1.94 -6.76
N PHE A 140 -7.50 1.98 -7.46
CA PHE A 140 -7.93 0.88 -8.33
C PHE A 140 -7.13 0.79 -9.63
N ALA A 141 -6.70 1.92 -10.19
CA ALA A 141 -5.81 1.92 -11.35
C ALA A 141 -4.48 1.24 -11.04
N TYR A 142 -3.95 1.46 -9.83
CA TYR A 142 -2.70 0.79 -9.39
C TYR A 142 -2.87 -0.71 -9.15
N CYS A 143 -4.01 -1.16 -8.63
CA CYS A 143 -4.27 -2.57 -8.39
C CYS A 143 -4.18 -3.41 -9.68
N ASN A 144 -4.50 -2.82 -10.84
CA ASN A 144 -4.45 -3.47 -12.14
C ASN A 144 -3.05 -3.49 -12.79
N ILE A 145 -2.03 -2.90 -12.15
CA ILE A 145 -0.65 -2.93 -12.65
C ILE A 145 0.01 -4.24 -12.18
N PRO A 146 0.32 -5.19 -13.07
CA PRO A 146 1.01 -6.41 -12.66
C PRO A 146 2.45 -6.10 -12.26
N THR A 147 2.88 -6.62 -11.11
CA THR A 147 4.27 -6.53 -10.63
C THR A 147 5.09 -7.74 -11.08
N GLY A 148 4.45 -8.77 -11.64
CA GLY A 148 5.08 -9.98 -12.13
C GLY A 148 5.43 -10.97 -11.02
N THR A 149 5.01 -10.71 -9.79
CA THR A 149 5.33 -11.52 -8.63
C THR A 149 4.20 -12.49 -8.27
N ARG A 150 4.50 -13.44 -7.37
CA ARG A 150 3.47 -14.32 -6.80
C ARG A 150 2.41 -13.54 -6.03
N HIS A 151 2.77 -12.36 -5.54
CA HIS A 151 1.88 -11.48 -4.79
C HIS A 151 0.72 -10.94 -5.64
N ASP A 152 0.91 -10.69 -6.93
CA ASP A 152 -0.18 -10.36 -7.86
C ASP A 152 -1.30 -11.42 -7.86
N LYS A 153 -0.94 -12.70 -7.67
CA LYS A 153 -1.91 -13.81 -7.58
C LYS A 153 -2.53 -13.92 -6.17
N TYR A 154 -1.78 -13.61 -5.12
CA TYR A 154 -2.24 -13.73 -3.74
C TYR A 154 -3.21 -12.60 -3.34
N LEU A 155 -2.97 -11.35 -3.74
CA LEU A 155 -3.90 -10.25 -3.45
C LEU A 155 -5.33 -10.51 -3.94
N PHE A 156 -5.47 -11.31 -5.00
CA PHE A 156 -6.76 -11.68 -5.56
C PHE A 156 -7.17 -13.12 -5.25
N SER A 157 -6.23 -14.07 -5.12
CA SER A 157 -6.55 -15.49 -5.00
C SER A 157 -6.97 -15.93 -3.60
N GLU A 158 -6.43 -15.36 -2.53
CA GLU A 158 -6.91 -15.64 -1.17
C GLU A 158 -8.31 -15.06 -0.96
N LEU A 159 -8.55 -13.83 -1.43
CA LEU A 159 -9.88 -13.21 -1.40
C LEU A 159 -10.89 -13.99 -2.26
N ILE A 160 -10.46 -14.55 -3.39
CA ILE A 160 -11.29 -15.40 -4.27
C ILE A 160 -11.53 -16.77 -3.64
N ALA A 161 -10.51 -17.39 -3.03
CA ALA A 161 -10.64 -18.71 -2.40
C ALA A 161 -11.50 -18.65 -1.13
N GLU A 162 -11.33 -17.63 -0.30
CA GLU A 162 -12.18 -17.38 0.87
C GLU A 162 -13.62 -17.02 0.47
N ALA A 163 -13.79 -16.25 -0.61
CA ALA A 163 -15.09 -15.93 -1.16
C ALA A 163 -15.79 -17.16 -1.74
N ALA A 164 -15.06 -18.01 -2.47
CA ALA A 164 -15.61 -19.25 -3.05
C ALA A 164 -16.05 -20.25 -1.99
N GLN A 165 -15.34 -20.40 -0.89
CA GLN A 165 -15.73 -21.27 0.24
C GLN A 165 -17.00 -20.79 0.98
N ARG A 166 -17.35 -19.50 0.87
CA ARG A 166 -18.55 -18.90 1.48
C ARG A 166 -19.75 -18.82 0.53
N MET A 167 -19.57 -19.19 -0.74
CA MET A 167 -20.59 -19.06 -1.80
C MET A 167 -21.60 -20.23 -1.88
N ASP A 168 -21.50 -21.25 -1.03
CA ASP A 168 -22.33 -22.47 -1.14
C ASP A 168 -23.77 -22.28 -0.59
N ASP A 169 -24.15 -21.08 -0.16
CA ASP A 169 -25.50 -20.81 0.36
C ASP A 169 -26.18 -19.66 -0.40
N ASP A 170 -26.86 -19.99 -1.48
CA ASP A 170 -27.59 -19.05 -2.36
C ASP A 170 -28.85 -18.43 -1.70
N GLN A 171 -29.10 -18.75 -0.41
CA GLN A 171 -30.27 -18.26 0.36
C GLN A 171 -29.92 -17.26 1.47
N THR A 172 -28.65 -16.84 1.60
CA THR A 172 -28.30 -15.89 2.65
C THR A 172 -28.92 -14.51 2.36
N PRO A 173 -29.72 -13.94 3.27
CA PRO A 173 -30.36 -12.64 3.05
C PRO A 173 -29.31 -11.55 2.90
N VAL A 174 -29.50 -10.70 1.91
CA VAL A 174 -28.63 -9.56 1.61
C VAL A 174 -29.30 -8.25 1.98
N GLU A 175 -28.51 -7.24 2.29
CA GLU A 175 -28.96 -5.89 2.61
C GLU A 175 -28.08 -4.85 1.89
N SER A 176 -28.72 -3.82 1.30
CA SER A 176 -27.99 -2.72 0.68
C SER A 176 -27.70 -1.65 1.75
N MET A 177 -26.44 -1.27 1.89
CA MET A 177 -26.00 -0.24 2.82
C MET A 177 -25.18 0.84 2.12
N THR A 178 -25.31 2.09 2.57
CA THR A 178 -24.44 3.18 2.12
C THR A 178 -23.03 3.00 2.67
N LEU A 179 -22.01 3.55 1.99
CA LEU A 179 -20.62 3.45 2.42
C LEU A 179 -20.39 3.93 3.87
N GLU A 180 -21.17 4.88 4.33
CA GLU A 180 -21.09 5.41 5.71
C GLU A 180 -21.58 4.40 6.75
N GLN A 181 -22.59 3.61 6.43
CA GLN A 181 -23.20 2.63 7.33
C GLN A 181 -22.42 1.32 7.40
N VAL A 182 -21.63 1.00 6.37
CA VAL A 182 -20.82 -0.24 6.31
C VAL A 182 -19.74 -0.22 7.38
N LYS A 183 -19.53 -1.37 8.02
CA LYS A 183 -18.48 -1.59 9.02
C LYS A 183 -17.38 -2.48 8.46
N ALA A 184 -16.14 -2.25 8.89
CA ALA A 184 -15.07 -3.19 8.61
C ALA A 184 -15.40 -4.57 9.22
N GLY A 185 -15.12 -5.63 8.47
CA GLY A 185 -15.53 -7.00 8.81
C GLY A 185 -16.86 -7.42 8.18
N SER A 186 -17.63 -6.51 7.55
CA SER A 186 -18.82 -6.87 6.78
C SER A 186 -18.44 -7.72 5.56
N ILE A 187 -19.34 -8.60 5.14
CA ILE A 187 -19.13 -9.52 4.00
C ILE A 187 -20.00 -9.04 2.84
N LEU A 188 -19.41 -8.91 1.65
CA LEU A 188 -20.14 -8.55 0.44
C LEU A 188 -21.13 -9.62 0.01
N GLY A 189 -22.37 -9.23 -0.21
CA GLY A 189 -23.45 -10.08 -0.72
C GLY A 189 -23.55 -10.11 -2.24
N ALA A 190 -22.91 -9.17 -2.93
CA ALA A 190 -22.82 -9.09 -4.39
C ALA A 190 -21.48 -8.49 -4.82
N ASP A 191 -21.09 -8.71 -6.09
CA ASP A 191 -19.93 -8.03 -6.67
C ASP A 191 -20.07 -6.52 -6.59
N LEU A 192 -19.03 -5.84 -6.10
CA LEU A 192 -18.94 -4.39 -6.14
C LEU A 192 -18.20 -3.97 -7.41
N ARG A 193 -18.84 -3.20 -8.27
CA ARG A 193 -18.27 -2.71 -9.53
C ARG A 193 -18.29 -1.19 -9.58
N SER A 194 -17.31 -0.62 -10.31
CA SER A 194 -17.34 0.81 -10.65
C SER A 194 -18.45 1.10 -11.67
N GLN A 195 -18.75 2.39 -11.87
CA GLN A 195 -19.68 2.84 -12.93
C GLN A 195 -19.26 2.40 -14.34
N ASP A 196 -17.95 2.18 -14.56
CA ASP A 196 -17.40 1.69 -15.83
C ASP A 196 -17.39 0.15 -15.92
N GLY A 197 -18.01 -0.55 -14.96
CA GLY A 197 -18.13 -2.00 -14.92
C GLY A 197 -16.92 -2.77 -14.40
N HIS A 198 -15.83 -2.10 -13.99
CA HIS A 198 -14.65 -2.77 -13.43
C HIS A 198 -14.99 -3.37 -12.06
N LEU A 199 -14.59 -4.62 -11.87
CA LEU A 199 -14.76 -5.32 -10.60
C LEU A 199 -13.81 -4.71 -9.55
N LEU A 200 -14.36 -4.19 -8.47
CA LEU A 200 -13.62 -3.62 -7.34
C LEU A 200 -13.44 -4.63 -6.21
N LEU A 201 -14.52 -5.32 -5.84
CA LEU A 201 -14.51 -6.37 -4.83
C LEU A 201 -15.52 -7.44 -5.23
N GLN A 202 -15.20 -8.71 -4.97
CA GLN A 202 -16.11 -9.82 -5.28
C GLN A 202 -17.12 -10.09 -4.16
N ARG A 203 -18.26 -10.68 -4.50
CA ARG A 203 -19.19 -11.31 -3.55
C ARG A 203 -18.43 -12.22 -2.59
N GLY A 204 -18.76 -12.19 -1.32
CA GLY A 204 -18.12 -12.97 -0.26
C GLY A 204 -16.83 -12.37 0.31
N ALA A 205 -16.30 -11.29 -0.26
CA ALA A 205 -15.14 -10.61 0.28
C ALA A 205 -15.46 -9.97 1.63
N VAL A 206 -14.55 -10.10 2.61
CA VAL A 206 -14.61 -9.37 3.88
C VAL A 206 -14.02 -7.99 3.69
N ILE A 207 -14.80 -6.96 3.98
CA ILE A 207 -14.38 -5.57 3.83
C ILE A 207 -13.40 -5.21 4.95
N THR A 208 -12.17 -4.92 4.60
CA THR A 208 -11.15 -4.46 5.54
C THR A 208 -11.34 -2.97 5.89
N ARG A 209 -10.73 -2.53 7.01
CA ARG A 209 -10.72 -1.10 7.39
C ARG A 209 -10.12 -0.22 6.28
N THR A 210 -9.07 -0.71 5.64
CA THR A 210 -8.37 0.02 4.58
C THR A 210 -9.22 0.15 3.33
N GLN A 211 -9.84 -0.95 2.87
CA GLN A 211 -10.76 -0.93 1.72
C GLN A 211 -11.95 0.00 1.96
N LEU A 212 -12.53 -0.04 3.17
CA LEU A 212 -13.65 0.83 3.53
C LEU A 212 -13.26 2.31 3.52
N ARG A 213 -12.05 2.64 4.01
CA ARG A 213 -11.51 4.00 3.95
C ARG A 213 -11.36 4.47 2.50
N VAL A 214 -10.73 3.65 1.65
CA VAL A 214 -10.54 3.97 0.22
C VAL A 214 -11.89 4.15 -0.48
N LEU A 215 -12.86 3.26 -0.22
CA LEU A 215 -14.19 3.39 -0.80
C LEU A 215 -14.92 4.65 -0.34
N ARG A 216 -14.77 5.07 0.91
CA ARG A 216 -15.35 6.33 1.41
C ARG A 216 -14.67 7.56 0.83
N GLU A 217 -13.37 7.52 0.65
CA GLU A 217 -12.59 8.65 0.12
C GLU A 217 -12.77 8.83 -1.39
N PHE A 218 -12.89 7.73 -2.14
CA PHE A 218 -12.90 7.73 -3.61
C PHE A 218 -14.18 7.13 -4.22
N GLY A 219 -15.15 6.67 -3.42
CA GLY A 219 -16.34 5.98 -3.90
C GLY A 219 -17.13 6.79 -4.93
N ASP A 220 -17.29 8.09 -4.73
CA ASP A 220 -18.01 8.97 -5.66
C ASP A 220 -17.36 9.00 -7.05
N ARG A 221 -16.04 8.92 -7.13
CA ARG A 221 -15.29 8.88 -8.41
C ARG A 221 -15.53 7.59 -9.19
N PHE A 222 -15.81 6.50 -8.50
CA PHE A 222 -16.10 5.20 -9.09
C PHE A 222 -17.60 4.94 -9.23
N GLY A 223 -18.44 5.92 -8.84
CA GLY A 223 -19.90 5.75 -8.84
C GLY A 223 -20.39 4.75 -7.79
N VAL A 224 -19.61 4.52 -6.73
CA VAL A 224 -19.95 3.62 -5.62
C VAL A 224 -20.44 4.44 -4.44
N THR A 225 -21.75 4.42 -4.23
CA THR A 225 -22.39 5.11 -3.08
C THR A 225 -22.94 4.14 -2.05
N SER A 226 -23.17 2.89 -2.46
CA SER A 226 -23.72 1.82 -1.61
C SER A 226 -23.15 0.47 -2.03
N MET A 227 -23.30 -0.51 -1.17
CA MET A 227 -22.94 -1.90 -1.44
C MET A 227 -23.92 -2.87 -0.82
N VAL A 228 -24.00 -4.07 -1.40
CA VAL A 228 -24.84 -5.16 -0.91
C VAL A 228 -24.02 -6.02 0.05
N LEU A 229 -24.50 -6.23 1.26
CA LEU A 229 -23.85 -7.00 2.31
C LEU A 229 -24.66 -8.26 2.65
N LEU A 230 -23.98 -9.32 3.08
CA LEU A 230 -24.64 -10.46 3.72
C LEU A 230 -25.09 -10.05 5.13
N ARG A 231 -26.31 -10.38 5.50
CA ARG A 231 -26.76 -10.20 6.89
C ARG A 231 -26.03 -11.21 7.79
N PRO A 232 -25.48 -10.79 8.93
CA PRO A 232 -25.00 -11.75 9.90
C PRO A 232 -26.17 -12.66 10.28
N HIS A 233 -25.91 -13.96 10.34
CA HIS A 233 -26.88 -14.89 10.92
C HIS A 233 -27.01 -14.49 12.40
N ASP A 234 -28.15 -13.91 12.77
CA ASP A 234 -28.51 -13.77 14.17
C ASP A 234 -28.62 -15.18 14.75
N GLY A 235 -27.52 -15.62 15.34
CA GLY A 235 -27.52 -16.88 16.10
C GLY A 235 -28.54 -16.74 17.21
N GLN A 236 -29.64 -17.48 17.04
CA GLN A 236 -30.59 -17.67 18.12
C GLN A 236 -29.88 -18.38 19.26
N GLY A 237 -29.88 -17.70 20.42
CA GLY A 237 -29.92 -18.22 21.77
C GLY A 237 -28.75 -19.00 22.31
#